data_a3ddbff49e7ca7f98ac1511f40a58df0
#
_entry.id   a3ddbff49e7ca7f98ac1511f40a58df0
#
_cell.length_a   1.000
_cell.length_b   1.000
_cell.length_c   1.000
_cell.angle_alpha   90.00
_cell.angle_beta   90.00
_cell.angle_gamma   90.00
#
_symmetry.space_group_name_H-M   'P 1'
#
loop_
_entity.id
_entity.type
_entity.pdbx_description
1 polymer ?
#
loop_
_entity_poly.entity_id
_entity_poly.type
_entity_poly.pdbx_seq_one_letter_code
_entity_poly.pdbx_strand_id
1 'polypeptide(L)'
;MLSNLGVARWLQSSWKLSRAFGVSNVAVLHRVSDLRSVGASDSEQVALAQGLLADSETRVIYAQSPGELALATELLSLTATERDLLPQLRRGVALWKVGQRSFLVQHRLSPMERLLVDTDGAMTSAVS
;
A
#
# COMPACT_ATOMS: atom_id res chain seq x y z
N MET A 1 9.67 -9.22 2.03
CA MET A 1 9.24 -9.73 0.71
C MET A 1 10.04 -9.11 -0.43
N LEU A 2 10.27 -7.82 -0.50
CA LEU A 2 11.09 -7.17 -1.55
C LEU A 2 12.61 -7.17 -1.24
N SER A 3 13.04 -7.86 -0.19
CA SER A 3 14.43 -7.96 0.24
C SER A 3 15.33 -8.76 -0.72
N ASN A 4 14.72 -9.58 -1.56
CA ASN A 4 15.43 -10.37 -2.56
C ASN A 4 15.14 -9.79 -3.95
N LEU A 5 16.19 -9.30 -4.62
CA LEU A 5 16.10 -8.70 -5.96
C LEU A 5 15.45 -9.65 -6.99
N GLY A 6 15.75 -10.95 -6.90
CA GLY A 6 15.15 -11.97 -7.77
C GLY A 6 13.63 -12.06 -7.59
N VAL A 7 13.16 -12.02 -6.34
CA VAL A 7 11.72 -12.03 -6.02
C VAL A 7 11.06 -10.75 -6.51
N ALA A 8 11.70 -9.60 -6.32
CA ALA A 8 11.18 -8.32 -6.78
C ALA A 8 11.04 -8.27 -8.31
N ARG A 9 12.02 -8.76 -9.05
CA ARG A 9 11.98 -8.87 -10.51
C ARG A 9 10.90 -9.84 -10.99
N TRP A 10 10.75 -10.98 -10.32
CA TRP A 10 9.70 -11.94 -10.62
C TRP A 10 8.31 -11.33 -10.40
N LEU A 11 8.10 -10.65 -9.27
CA LEU A 11 6.87 -9.93 -8.99
C LEU A 11 6.54 -8.90 -10.06
N GLN A 12 7.51 -8.10 -10.48
CA GLN A 12 7.31 -7.10 -11.52
C GLN A 12 6.92 -7.73 -12.86
N SER A 13 7.58 -8.83 -13.25
CA SER A 13 7.24 -9.56 -14.46
C SER A 13 5.85 -10.18 -14.37
N SER A 14 5.53 -10.80 -13.25
CA SER A 14 4.21 -11.38 -12.98
C SER A 14 3.11 -10.31 -13.00
N TRP A 15 3.39 -9.13 -12.46
CA TRP A 15 2.45 -8.02 -12.45
C TRP A 15 2.11 -7.53 -13.85
N LYS A 16 3.11 -7.39 -14.73
CA LYS A 16 2.92 -6.99 -16.12
C LYS A 16 2.15 -8.03 -16.94
N LEU A 17 2.39 -9.30 -16.68
CA LEU A 17 1.76 -10.40 -17.42
C LEU A 17 0.36 -10.77 -16.91
N SER A 18 0.00 -10.32 -15.72
CA SER A 18 -1.26 -10.72 -15.06
C SER A 18 -2.50 -10.39 -15.88
N ARG A 19 -2.51 -9.28 -16.61
CA ARG A 19 -3.63 -8.90 -17.50
C ARG A 19 -3.88 -9.95 -18.59
N ALA A 20 -2.83 -10.48 -19.18
CA ALA A 20 -2.92 -11.49 -20.23
C ALA A 20 -3.55 -12.80 -19.74
N PHE A 21 -3.41 -13.10 -18.46
CA PHE A 21 -3.90 -14.32 -17.82
C PHE A 21 -5.16 -14.12 -16.97
N GLY A 22 -5.76 -12.93 -16.98
CA GLY A 22 -6.95 -12.62 -16.19
C GLY A 22 -6.70 -12.65 -14.67
N VAL A 23 -5.48 -12.36 -14.22
CA VAL A 23 -5.07 -12.35 -12.82
C VAL A 23 -5.06 -10.93 -12.28
N SER A 24 -5.64 -10.73 -11.09
CA SER A 24 -5.51 -9.51 -10.31
C SER A 24 -4.48 -9.71 -9.20
N ASN A 25 -3.56 -8.78 -9.08
CA ASN A 25 -2.56 -8.78 -8.02
C ASN A 25 -2.89 -7.68 -7.00
N VAL A 26 -2.77 -8.00 -5.72
CA VAL A 26 -2.89 -7.05 -4.62
C VAL A 26 -1.62 -7.12 -3.78
N ALA A 27 -0.94 -6.00 -3.65
CA ALA A 27 0.21 -5.87 -2.76
C ALA A 27 -0.17 -5.03 -1.54
N VAL A 28 0.15 -5.50 -0.36
CA VAL A 28 -0.07 -4.78 0.90
C VAL A 28 1.27 -4.45 1.53
N LEU A 29 1.48 -3.17 1.83
CA LEU A 29 2.69 -2.66 2.44
C LEU A 29 2.35 -1.98 3.76
N HIS A 30 3.12 -2.24 4.79
CA HIS A 30 2.92 -1.60 6.10
C HIS A 30 3.53 -0.21 6.14
N ARG A 31 4.70 -0.04 5.55
CA ARG A 31 5.41 1.24 5.47
C ARG A 31 5.94 1.43 4.06
N VAL A 32 5.89 2.67 3.59
CA VAL A 32 6.48 3.01 2.29
C VAL A 32 8.01 2.85 2.32
N SER A 33 8.62 3.11 3.48
CA SER A 33 10.07 2.89 3.69
C SER A 33 10.49 1.43 3.56
N ASP A 34 9.58 0.46 3.74
CA ASP A 34 9.89 -0.96 3.52
C ASP A 34 10.28 -1.26 2.07
N LEU A 35 9.89 -0.40 1.13
CA LEU A 35 10.30 -0.48 -0.26
C LEU A 35 11.78 -0.13 -0.48
N ARG A 36 12.37 0.65 0.46
CA ARG A 36 13.79 1.03 0.43
C ARG A 36 14.69 0.13 1.27
N SER A 37 14.13 -0.70 2.12
CA SER A 37 14.81 -1.20 3.31
C SER A 37 15.74 -2.38 3.12
N VAL A 38 16.20 -2.75 1.91
CA VAL A 38 17.17 -3.88 1.86
C VAL A 38 18.20 -3.79 0.75
N GLY A 39 19.46 -3.66 1.16
CA GLY A 39 20.65 -4.03 0.39
C GLY A 39 21.41 -2.87 -0.26
N ALA A 40 22.66 -3.16 -0.60
CA ALA A 40 23.69 -2.21 -0.99
C ALA A 40 23.49 -1.50 -2.35
N SER A 41 22.38 -1.71 -3.04
CA SER A 41 22.03 -1.01 -4.27
C SER A 41 20.64 -0.42 -4.18
N ASP A 42 20.49 0.61 -3.36
CA ASP A 42 19.24 1.32 -3.14
C ASP A 42 18.55 1.76 -4.44
N SER A 43 19.32 2.09 -5.47
CA SER A 43 18.79 2.59 -6.74
C SER A 43 18.00 1.56 -7.54
N GLU A 44 18.44 0.29 -7.58
CA GLU A 44 17.77 -0.75 -8.37
C GLU A 44 16.47 -1.22 -7.69
N GLN A 45 16.48 -1.36 -6.38
CA GLN A 45 15.28 -1.73 -5.61
C GLN A 45 14.24 -0.62 -5.62
N VAL A 46 14.66 0.63 -5.48
CA VAL A 46 13.77 1.79 -5.61
C VAL A 46 13.14 1.83 -7.00
N ALA A 47 13.92 1.60 -8.06
CA ALA A 47 13.41 1.55 -9.42
C ALA A 47 12.38 0.43 -9.63
N LEU A 48 12.62 -0.77 -9.06
CA LEU A 48 11.65 -1.87 -9.10
C LEU A 48 10.36 -1.55 -8.35
N ALA A 49 10.48 -0.96 -7.16
CA ALA A 49 9.33 -0.53 -6.37
C ALA A 49 8.51 0.55 -7.09
N GLN A 50 9.18 1.53 -7.69
CA GLN A 50 8.53 2.55 -8.50
C GLN A 50 7.83 1.93 -9.72
N GLY A 51 8.43 0.94 -10.35
CA GLY A 51 7.81 0.20 -11.45
C GLY A 51 6.53 -0.53 -11.03
N LEU A 52 6.54 -1.23 -9.90
CA LEU A 52 5.34 -1.88 -9.36
C LEU A 52 4.24 -0.87 -9.03
N LEU A 53 4.59 0.26 -8.44
CA LEU A 53 3.65 1.32 -8.12
C LEU A 53 3.10 2.00 -9.38
N ALA A 54 3.94 2.22 -10.39
CA ALA A 54 3.51 2.79 -11.66
C ALA A 54 2.55 1.87 -12.42
N ASP A 55 2.78 0.56 -12.35
CA ASP A 55 1.93 -0.45 -12.99
C ASP A 55 0.63 -0.71 -12.19
N SER A 56 0.51 -0.18 -10.98
CA SER A 56 -0.69 -0.30 -10.15
C SER A 56 -1.68 0.81 -10.46
N GLU A 57 -2.80 0.46 -11.08
CA GLU A 57 -3.85 1.42 -11.46
C GLU A 57 -4.62 1.94 -10.24
N THR A 58 -4.86 1.08 -9.27
CA THR A 58 -5.57 1.41 -8.04
C THR A 58 -4.62 1.37 -6.85
N ARG A 59 -4.62 2.46 -6.07
CA ARG A 59 -3.83 2.57 -4.84
C ARG A 59 -4.75 2.98 -3.70
N VAL A 60 -4.68 2.27 -2.60
CA VAL A 60 -5.42 2.57 -1.36
C VAL A 60 -4.40 2.98 -0.31
N ILE A 61 -4.42 4.24 0.09
CA ILE A 61 -3.40 4.82 0.94
C ILE A 61 -4.06 5.25 2.26
N TYR A 62 -3.69 4.57 3.33
CA TYR A 62 -4.12 4.91 4.68
C TYR A 62 -3.23 6.02 5.28
N ALA A 63 -3.56 6.45 6.50
CA ALA A 63 -2.78 7.44 7.21
C ALA A 63 -1.29 7.11 7.22
N GLN A 64 -0.48 8.13 6.99
CA GLN A 64 0.98 8.03 7.01
C GLN A 64 1.54 8.88 8.15
N SER A 65 2.56 8.36 8.82
CA SER A 65 3.29 9.14 9.82
C SER A 65 4.08 10.28 9.16
N PRO A 66 4.37 11.35 9.89
CA PRO A 66 5.17 12.47 9.34
C PRO A 66 6.52 12.03 8.75
N GLY A 67 7.16 11.01 9.32
CA GLY A 67 8.43 10.48 8.81
C GLY A 67 8.32 9.75 7.46
N GLU A 68 7.14 9.26 7.12
CA GLU A 68 6.89 8.55 5.85
C GLU A 68 6.37 9.47 4.74
N LEU A 69 5.90 10.67 5.07
CA LEU A 69 5.20 11.55 4.12
C LEU A 69 6.05 11.96 2.92
N ALA A 70 7.31 12.30 3.13
CA ALA A 70 8.19 12.73 2.05
C ALA A 70 8.38 11.61 1.02
N LEU A 71 8.66 10.39 1.50
CA LEU A 71 8.84 9.22 0.66
C LEU A 71 7.53 8.79 -0.01
N ALA A 72 6.42 8.80 0.72
CA ALA A 72 5.11 8.50 0.18
C ALA A 72 4.72 9.49 -0.93
N THR A 73 4.99 10.77 -0.73
CA THR A 73 4.71 11.81 -1.73
C THR A 73 5.47 11.56 -3.03
N GLU A 74 6.75 11.21 -2.92
CA GLU A 74 7.60 10.91 -4.07
C GLU A 74 7.15 9.63 -4.79
N LEU A 75 7.07 8.52 -4.06
CA LEU A 75 6.80 7.19 -4.65
C LEU A 75 5.37 7.03 -5.16
N LEU A 76 4.40 7.65 -4.50
CA LEU A 76 2.99 7.55 -4.86
C LEU A 76 2.50 8.72 -5.72
N SER A 77 3.38 9.65 -6.04
CA SER A 77 3.06 10.85 -6.84
C SER A 77 1.87 11.62 -6.26
N LEU A 78 1.96 11.96 -4.98
CA LEU A 78 0.91 12.69 -4.28
C LEU A 78 0.96 14.19 -4.58
N THR A 79 -0.20 14.80 -4.73
CA THR A 79 -0.32 16.26 -4.75
C THR A 79 -0.09 16.84 -3.36
N ALA A 80 0.15 18.15 -3.27
CA ALA A 80 0.30 18.83 -1.97
C ALA A 80 -0.92 18.64 -1.07
N THR A 81 -2.12 18.72 -1.64
CA THR A 81 -3.38 18.50 -0.91
C THR A 81 -3.50 17.07 -0.39
N GLU A 82 -3.19 16.08 -1.22
CA GLU A 82 -3.23 14.67 -0.84
C GLU A 82 -2.21 14.39 0.28
N ARG A 83 -0.99 14.90 0.16
CA ARG A 83 0.04 14.78 1.18
C ARG A 83 -0.43 15.35 2.53
N ASP A 84 -1.04 16.53 2.53
CA ASP A 84 -1.47 17.21 3.75
C ASP A 84 -2.66 16.51 4.42
N LEU A 85 -3.47 15.78 3.66
CA LEU A 85 -4.59 14.98 4.18
C LEU A 85 -4.14 13.70 4.89
N LEU A 86 -3.10 13.04 4.43
CA LEU A 86 -2.71 11.71 4.90
C LEU A 86 -2.49 11.59 6.42
N PRO A 87 -1.82 12.53 7.11
CA PRO A 87 -1.63 12.42 8.56
C PRO A 87 -2.93 12.58 9.36
N GLN A 88 -3.95 13.16 8.75
CA GLN A 88 -5.24 13.46 9.40
C GLN A 88 -6.27 12.37 9.20
N LEU A 89 -5.99 11.36 8.38
CA LEU A 89 -6.94 10.28 8.10
C LEU A 89 -7.16 9.43 9.35
N ARG A 90 -8.43 9.21 9.67
CA ARG A 90 -8.84 8.34 10.77
C ARG A 90 -8.81 6.86 10.34
N ARG A 91 -8.81 5.97 11.31
CA ARG A 91 -8.94 4.52 11.07
C ARG A 91 -10.18 4.24 10.19
N GLY A 92 -9.99 3.45 9.16
CA GLY A 92 -11.05 3.11 8.21
C GLY A 92 -11.27 4.13 7.09
N VAL A 93 -10.54 5.25 7.11
CA VAL A 93 -10.54 6.23 6.02
C VAL A 93 -9.25 6.12 5.22
N ALA A 94 -9.38 6.06 3.92
CA ALA A 94 -8.23 5.98 3.01
C ALA A 94 -8.39 6.93 1.82
N LEU A 95 -7.26 7.34 1.29
CA LEU A 95 -7.18 8.01 0.00
C LEU A 95 -7.11 6.92 -1.09
N TRP A 96 -8.09 6.87 -1.93
CA TRP A 96 -8.14 5.99 -3.08
C TRP A 96 -7.73 6.76 -4.32
N LYS A 97 -6.70 6.27 -4.98
CA LYS A 97 -6.27 6.76 -6.29
C LYS A 97 -6.58 5.70 -7.33
N VAL A 98 -7.49 6.01 -8.24
CA VAL A 98 -7.90 5.12 -9.33
C VAL A 98 -7.62 5.82 -10.65
N GLY A 99 -6.60 5.38 -11.37
CA GLY A 99 -6.09 6.08 -12.53
C GLY A 99 -5.69 7.52 -12.17
N GLN A 100 -6.34 8.50 -12.79
CA GLN A 100 -6.09 9.93 -12.56
C GLN A 100 -7.02 10.56 -11.52
N ARG A 101 -7.89 9.77 -10.90
CA ARG A 101 -8.88 10.27 -9.94
C ARG A 101 -8.50 9.92 -8.51
N SER A 102 -8.81 10.81 -7.58
CA SER A 102 -8.58 10.62 -6.15
C SER A 102 -9.87 10.79 -5.38
N PHE A 103 -10.10 9.92 -4.41
CA PHE A 103 -11.29 9.91 -3.56
C PHE A 103 -10.90 9.68 -2.11
N LEU A 104 -11.57 10.35 -1.18
CA LEU A 104 -11.56 9.96 0.22
C LEU A 104 -12.69 8.96 0.45
N VAL A 105 -12.34 7.77 0.91
CA VAL A 105 -13.30 6.70 1.14
C VAL A 105 -13.27 6.28 2.61
N GLN A 106 -14.43 6.32 3.25
CA GLN A 106 -14.61 5.73 4.57
C GLN A 106 -15.20 4.33 4.42
N HIS A 107 -14.43 3.33 4.81
CA HIS A 107 -14.91 1.96 4.87
C HIS A 107 -15.76 1.75 6.12
N ARG A 108 -16.96 1.23 5.96
CA ARG A 108 -17.84 0.87 7.07
C ARG A 108 -18.11 -0.63 7.04
N LEU A 109 -17.80 -1.28 8.14
CA LEU A 109 -18.09 -2.70 8.30
C LEU A 109 -19.55 -2.87 8.74
N SER A 110 -20.22 -3.85 8.15
CA SER A 110 -21.48 -4.35 8.69
C SER A 110 -21.25 -5.05 10.03
N PRO A 111 -22.28 -5.23 10.87
CA PRO A 111 -22.11 -5.99 12.12
C PRO A 111 -21.55 -7.38 11.91
N MET A 112 -21.95 -8.07 10.84
CA MET A 112 -21.47 -9.42 10.50
C MET A 112 -19.99 -9.40 10.08
N GLU A 113 -19.59 -8.50 9.22
CA GLU A 113 -18.17 -8.33 8.82
C GLU A 113 -17.30 -8.00 10.01
N ARG A 114 -17.78 -7.16 10.94
CA ARG A 114 -17.07 -6.83 12.17
C ARG A 114 -16.79 -8.05 13.03
N LEU A 115 -17.74 -8.97 13.16
CA LEU A 115 -17.54 -10.22 13.88
C LEU A 115 -16.48 -11.12 13.24
N LEU A 116 -16.39 -11.11 11.91
CA LEU A 116 -15.43 -11.93 11.17
C LEU A 116 -13.99 -11.37 11.21
N VAL A 117 -13.84 -10.05 11.26
CA VAL A 117 -12.52 -9.39 11.16
C VAL A 117 -12.02 -8.80 12.48
N ASP A 118 -12.77 -8.91 13.57
CA ASP A 118 -12.39 -8.39 14.87
C ASP A 118 -11.33 -9.30 15.54
N THR A 119 -10.09 -9.04 15.21
CA THR A 119 -8.95 -9.73 15.81
C THR A 119 -8.64 -9.24 17.21
N ASP A 120 -8.99 -8.00 17.56
CA ASP A 120 -8.76 -7.42 18.88
C ASP A 120 -9.61 -8.14 19.94
N GLY A 121 -10.88 -8.41 19.63
CA GLY A 121 -11.75 -9.20 20.49
C GLY A 121 -11.28 -10.64 20.70
N ALA A 122 -10.79 -11.28 19.63
CA ALA A 122 -10.23 -12.62 19.69
C ALA A 122 -8.94 -12.67 20.51
N MET A 123 -8.07 -11.69 20.40
CA MET A 123 -6.83 -11.59 21.20
C MET A 123 -7.13 -11.38 22.69
N THR A 124 -8.10 -10.54 23.02
CA THR A 124 -8.52 -10.31 24.41
C THR A 124 -9.13 -11.57 25.02
N SER A 125 -9.91 -12.32 24.27
CA SER A 125 -10.49 -13.59 24.72
C SER A 125 -9.45 -14.69 24.92
N ALA A 126 -8.35 -14.68 24.18
CA ALA A 126 -7.28 -15.66 24.30
C ALA A 126 -6.40 -15.42 25.55
N VAL A 127 -6.37 -14.21 26.09
CA VAL A 127 -5.57 -13.84 27.28
C VAL A 127 -6.34 -14.04 28.60
N SER A 128 -7.64 -14.08 28.54
CA SER A 128 -8.51 -14.40 29.68
C SER A 128 -8.78 -15.88 29.78
#